data_77d717a0e02363cca9016fa816615541
#
_entry.id   77d717a0e02363cca9016fa816615541
#
_cell.length_a   1.000
_cell.length_b   1.000
_cell.length_c   1.000
_cell.angle_alpha   90.00
_cell.angle_beta   90.00
_cell.angle_gamma   90.00
#
_symmetry.space_group_name_H-M   'P 1'
#
loop_
_entity.id
_entity.type
_entity.pdbx_description
1 polymer ?
#
loop_
_entity_poly.entity_id
_entity_poly.type
_entity_poly.pdbx_seq_one_letter_code
_entity_poly.pdbx_strand_id
1 'polypeptide(L)'
;MKKGFRGTGTVERVDFPNKGIAVTDDGDRVIVKNTIPGQKVEFVVNKVKHQRAEGRLMEVIEKSPLETEEPCPHFGMCGGCTYQTVPYEKQLDMKLTQVKKLISDAIGTEKESGYEFIGIHGSPKKSEYRNKMEFSFGDEYKDGPLALGMHKRGSFYDLVTVSDCQIVDEDFRTILKATLDYFSKNNIPYFHRATHKGYLRHLLVRKATKTGEIIVDLVTTTQTEGFNEEELLAGFRYALLTRHYDGRFKGVLHTQNDSVADVVKNEGTEVLYGDSYFYEELLGLKFKITPFSFFQTNSLGAEVLYETAREFILGDDKDSLNGKTVYDLYSGTGTIAQLMAPVCKEVVGVEIVEEAVCAAKENAALNGLDNCKFIAGDVLKVLDEIEEKPDYIILDPPRDGIHPKAIGKIIEYGVENMVYISCKPTSLARDLQIFMDRGYRVEKICCVDMFPNTYHVETVVKLSLKKDTPKIEVTMEPDEESNYTPEEKATYQKIKEYVKDKYGVNVHTSYIAQVKRMCGLDMGENYNKSKKENPDVKQCPQEKVEYIKDALRYFKLI
;
A
#
# COMPACT_ATOMS: atom_id res chain seq x y z
N MET A 1 27.62 17.15 -6.15
CA MET A 1 28.20 15.97 -5.43
C MET A 1 28.32 14.77 -6.35
N LYS A 2 29.24 13.80 -6.08
CA LYS A 2 29.42 12.54 -6.85
C LYS A 2 29.03 11.32 -5.99
N LYS A 3 28.68 10.21 -6.64
CA LYS A 3 28.43 8.92 -5.96
C LYS A 3 29.69 8.53 -5.16
N GLY A 4 29.51 8.07 -3.91
CA GLY A 4 30.59 7.74 -2.97
C GLY A 4 31.07 8.92 -2.13
N PHE A 5 30.58 10.14 -2.37
CA PHE A 5 30.90 11.29 -1.51
C PHE A 5 30.38 11.06 -0.09
N ARG A 6 31.24 11.24 0.91
CA ARG A 6 30.90 11.21 2.33
C ARG A 6 30.91 12.64 2.85
N GLY A 7 29.84 13.04 3.50
CA GLY A 7 29.69 14.41 3.99
C GLY A 7 28.71 14.49 5.16
N THR A 8 28.63 15.68 5.71
CA THR A 8 27.70 16.01 6.80
C THR A 8 26.73 17.09 6.35
N GLY A 9 25.56 17.15 6.99
CA GLY A 9 24.59 18.19 6.72
C GLY A 9 23.48 18.21 7.77
N THR A 10 22.81 19.35 7.88
CA THR A 10 21.66 19.52 8.78
C THR A 10 20.37 19.26 8.03
N VAL A 11 19.50 18.45 8.58
CA VAL A 11 18.19 18.13 7.98
C VAL A 11 17.26 19.33 8.14
N GLU A 12 17.01 20.04 7.03
CA GLU A 12 16.13 21.21 6.98
C GLU A 12 14.66 20.82 7.18
N ARG A 13 14.23 19.76 6.48
CA ARG A 13 12.86 19.23 6.52
C ARG A 13 12.83 17.77 6.09
N VAL A 14 11.69 17.12 6.31
CA VAL A 14 11.41 15.77 5.80
C VAL A 14 10.21 15.82 4.89
N ASP A 15 10.41 15.48 3.62
CA ASP A 15 9.32 15.35 2.62
C ASP A 15 8.77 13.90 2.65
N PHE A 16 7.49 13.73 2.31
CA PHE A 16 6.86 12.42 2.24
C PHE A 16 7.43 11.57 1.08
N PRO A 17 7.57 10.26 1.19
CA PRO A 17 7.63 9.48 2.43
C PRO A 17 9.07 9.45 3.01
N ASN A 18 9.25 9.98 4.19
CA ASN A 18 10.50 9.83 4.97
C ASN A 18 11.78 10.25 4.20
N LYS A 19 11.73 11.35 3.43
CA LYS A 19 12.84 11.91 2.66
C LYS A 19 13.38 13.16 3.35
N GLY A 20 14.36 13.01 4.24
CA GLY A 20 15.02 14.16 4.84
C GLY A 20 15.86 14.92 3.81
N ILE A 21 15.72 16.22 3.78
CA ILE A 21 16.53 17.11 2.95
C ILE A 21 17.65 17.65 3.81
N ALA A 22 18.81 17.02 3.74
CA ALA A 22 20.00 17.47 4.43
C ALA A 22 20.73 18.54 3.60
N VAL A 23 21.08 19.65 4.23
CA VAL A 23 21.83 20.76 3.63
C VAL A 23 23.23 20.76 4.21
N THR A 24 24.25 20.69 3.38
CA THR A 24 25.66 20.78 3.79
C THR A 24 26.08 22.22 4.05
N ASP A 25 27.21 22.43 4.67
CA ASP A 25 27.77 23.78 4.93
C ASP A 25 28.03 24.56 3.62
N ASP A 26 28.27 23.86 2.51
CA ASP A 26 28.42 24.45 1.17
C ASP A 26 27.07 24.76 0.49
N GLY A 27 25.93 24.47 1.14
CA GLY A 27 24.58 24.70 0.62
C GLY A 27 24.06 23.61 -0.32
N ASP A 28 24.80 22.54 -0.52
CA ASP A 28 24.34 21.40 -1.32
C ASP A 28 23.23 20.60 -0.61
N ARG A 29 22.21 20.16 -1.36
CA ARG A 29 21.08 19.41 -0.84
C ARG A 29 21.16 17.93 -1.18
N VAL A 30 20.99 17.07 -0.16
CA VAL A 30 21.01 15.61 -0.29
C VAL A 30 19.77 15.02 0.37
N ILE A 31 19.12 14.08 -0.32
CA ILE A 31 17.99 13.32 0.24
C ILE A 31 18.55 12.19 1.09
N VAL A 32 18.33 12.24 2.40
CA VAL A 32 18.74 11.20 3.36
C VAL A 32 17.50 10.65 4.07
N LYS A 33 17.20 9.37 3.86
CA LYS A 33 16.04 8.72 4.50
C LYS A 33 16.30 8.43 5.97
N ASN A 34 15.21 8.24 6.74
CA ASN A 34 15.25 7.90 8.18
C ASN A 34 15.90 8.97 9.05
N THR A 35 15.59 10.22 8.76
CA THR A 35 16.07 11.38 9.50
C THR A 35 14.90 12.22 10.00
N ILE A 36 15.17 13.09 10.97
CA ILE A 36 14.22 14.00 11.62
C ILE A 36 14.68 15.44 11.36
N PRO A 37 13.77 16.41 11.12
CA PRO A 37 14.16 17.81 10.93
C PRO A 37 14.99 18.32 12.12
N GLY A 38 16.08 19.04 11.83
CA GLY A 38 17.02 19.56 12.84
C GLY A 38 18.15 18.62 13.21
N GLN A 39 18.15 17.35 12.78
CA GLN A 39 19.31 16.48 12.98
C GLN A 39 20.50 16.93 12.13
N LYS A 40 21.72 16.88 12.72
CA LYS A 40 22.95 16.90 11.94
C LYS A 40 23.40 15.46 11.68
N VAL A 41 23.55 15.13 10.41
CA VAL A 41 23.75 13.73 9.97
C VAL A 41 24.98 13.59 9.11
N GLU A 42 25.66 12.46 9.25
CA GLU A 42 26.66 12.00 8.30
C GLU A 42 25.99 11.07 7.29
N PHE A 43 26.32 11.23 6.01
CA PHE A 43 25.78 10.42 4.93
C PHE A 43 26.82 10.07 3.87
N VAL A 44 26.53 9.01 3.12
CA VAL A 44 27.29 8.63 1.90
C VAL A 44 26.35 8.68 0.71
N VAL A 45 26.69 9.48 -0.31
CA VAL A 45 25.92 9.58 -1.55
C VAL A 45 25.96 8.26 -2.30
N ASN A 46 24.83 7.61 -2.46
CA ASN A 46 24.70 6.31 -3.16
C ASN A 46 24.17 6.45 -4.59
N LYS A 47 23.48 7.55 -4.89
CA LYS A 47 22.88 7.79 -6.20
C LYS A 47 22.83 9.28 -6.50
N VAL A 48 23.08 9.63 -7.77
CA VAL A 48 22.87 10.97 -8.30
C VAL A 48 22.05 10.85 -9.58
N LYS A 49 20.90 11.54 -9.65
CA LYS A 49 20.02 11.57 -10.82
C LYS A 49 19.44 12.97 -10.98
N HIS A 50 19.51 13.52 -12.20
CA HIS A 50 18.97 14.87 -12.50
C HIS A 50 19.38 15.93 -11.47
N GLN A 51 20.65 16.04 -11.15
CA GLN A 51 21.23 16.96 -10.15
C GLN A 51 20.74 16.76 -8.69
N ARG A 52 19.94 15.72 -8.42
CA ARG A 52 19.52 15.37 -7.07
C ARG A 52 20.40 14.24 -6.54
N ALA A 53 21.03 14.47 -5.39
CA ALA A 53 21.82 13.48 -4.68
C ALA A 53 20.93 12.74 -3.65
N GLU A 54 21.02 11.40 -3.64
CA GLU A 54 20.42 10.56 -2.61
C GLU A 54 21.56 9.93 -1.79
N GLY A 55 21.50 10.07 -0.49
CA GLY A 55 22.50 9.55 0.46
C GLY A 55 21.91 8.50 1.40
N ARG A 56 22.76 7.57 1.80
CA ARG A 56 22.48 6.66 2.91
C ARG A 56 22.93 7.30 4.20
N LEU A 57 22.05 7.33 5.21
CA LEU A 57 22.38 7.75 6.57
C LEU A 57 23.47 6.81 7.13
N MET A 58 24.55 7.38 7.64
CA MET A 58 25.61 6.66 8.31
C MET A 58 25.48 6.81 9.82
N GLU A 59 25.33 8.05 10.30
CA GLU A 59 25.24 8.39 11.70
C GLU A 59 24.44 9.68 11.92
N VAL A 60 23.76 9.78 13.06
CA VAL A 60 23.18 11.03 13.57
C VAL A 60 24.21 11.65 14.52
N ILE A 61 24.90 12.69 14.05
CA ILE A 61 25.96 13.36 14.81
C ILE A 61 25.38 14.19 15.96
N GLU A 62 24.29 14.91 15.65
CA GLU A 62 23.57 15.72 16.63
C GLU A 62 22.07 15.39 16.50
N LYS A 63 21.44 15.08 17.65
CA LYS A 63 19.98 14.86 17.71
C LYS A 63 19.22 16.14 17.39
N SER A 64 18.02 15.99 16.85
CA SER A 64 17.10 17.11 16.66
C SER A 64 16.62 17.66 18.01
N PRO A 65 16.39 18.98 18.13
CA PRO A 65 15.69 19.54 19.28
C PRO A 65 14.26 18.99 19.48
N LEU A 66 13.69 18.34 18.46
CA LEU A 66 12.39 17.66 18.54
C LEU A 66 12.47 16.30 19.24
N GLU A 67 13.65 15.71 19.34
CA GLU A 67 13.83 14.38 19.92
C GLU A 67 13.94 14.45 21.43
N THR A 68 13.21 13.57 22.11
CA THR A 68 13.19 13.50 23.58
C THR A 68 13.77 12.17 24.07
N GLU A 69 12.97 11.12 24.12
CA GLU A 69 13.35 9.82 24.67
C GLU A 69 13.26 8.72 23.60
N GLU A 70 13.95 7.64 23.83
CA GLU A 70 13.91 6.43 23.01
C GLU A 70 13.18 5.31 23.77
N PRO A 71 11.84 5.25 23.72
CA PRO A 71 11.10 4.26 24.51
C PRO A 71 11.30 2.82 24.02
N CYS A 72 11.64 2.63 22.76
CA CYS A 72 11.86 1.30 22.18
C CYS A 72 13.35 0.96 22.12
N PRO A 73 13.83 -0.09 22.81
CA PRO A 73 15.24 -0.49 22.81
C PRO A 73 15.76 -0.94 21.44
N HIS A 74 14.85 -1.26 20.53
CA HIS A 74 15.19 -1.69 19.17
C HIS A 74 15.21 -0.53 18.16
N PHE A 75 14.89 0.71 18.59
CA PHE A 75 14.86 1.86 17.70
C PHE A 75 16.26 2.13 17.10
N GLY A 76 16.28 2.50 15.82
CA GLY A 76 17.54 2.70 15.09
C GLY A 76 18.05 1.41 14.41
N MET A 77 17.93 0.26 15.05
CA MET A 77 18.29 -1.05 14.45
C MET A 77 17.12 -1.68 13.68
N CYS A 78 15.95 -1.76 14.31
CA CYS A 78 14.74 -2.29 13.68
C CYS A 78 14.23 -1.35 12.58
N GLY A 79 13.78 -1.93 11.45
CA GLY A 79 13.23 -1.20 10.31
C GLY A 79 11.80 -0.67 10.48
N GLY A 80 11.11 -1.00 11.59
CA GLY A 80 9.68 -0.76 11.75
C GLY A 80 9.29 0.69 12.00
N CYS A 81 9.92 1.38 12.97
CA CYS A 81 9.57 2.73 13.41
C CYS A 81 10.55 3.78 12.90
N THR A 82 10.04 5.02 12.72
CA THR A 82 10.84 6.14 12.21
C THR A 82 10.89 7.29 13.20
N TYR A 83 9.84 7.52 14.00
CA TYR A 83 9.63 8.70 14.82
C TYR A 83 9.54 8.41 16.33
N GLN A 84 10.03 7.28 16.81
CA GLN A 84 9.96 6.88 18.23
C GLN A 84 10.55 7.90 19.20
N THR A 85 11.55 8.66 18.76
CA THR A 85 12.22 9.69 19.57
C THR A 85 11.49 11.03 19.60
N VAL A 86 10.47 11.21 18.75
CA VAL A 86 9.72 12.46 18.61
C VAL A 86 8.42 12.38 19.41
N PRO A 87 8.08 13.40 20.25
CA PRO A 87 6.80 13.46 20.93
C PRO A 87 5.61 13.33 19.96
N TYR A 88 4.59 12.62 20.37
CA TYR A 88 3.49 12.25 19.47
C TYR A 88 2.81 13.42 18.77
N GLU A 89 2.55 14.52 19.50
CA GLU A 89 1.94 15.73 18.92
C GLU A 89 2.83 16.32 17.80
N LYS A 90 4.17 16.24 17.97
CA LYS A 90 5.11 16.66 16.92
C LYS A 90 5.16 15.71 15.75
N GLN A 91 4.94 14.40 15.96
CA GLN A 91 4.75 13.45 14.86
C GLN A 91 3.53 13.82 14.02
N LEU A 92 2.40 14.17 14.65
CA LEU A 92 1.18 14.62 13.97
C LEU A 92 1.44 15.89 13.16
N ASP A 93 2.09 16.90 13.74
CA ASP A 93 2.47 18.14 13.06
C ASP A 93 3.34 17.87 11.81
N MET A 94 4.33 16.98 11.96
CA MET A 94 5.22 16.60 10.84
C MET A 94 4.46 15.91 9.72
N LYS A 95 3.61 14.94 10.03
CA LYS A 95 2.79 14.22 9.06
C LYS A 95 1.83 15.16 8.34
N LEU A 96 1.13 15.99 9.09
CA LEU A 96 0.21 17.00 8.56
C LEU A 96 0.92 17.94 7.59
N THR A 97 2.06 18.50 7.99
CA THR A 97 2.85 19.43 7.17
C THR A 97 3.31 18.77 5.87
N GLN A 98 3.76 17.51 5.93
CA GLN A 98 4.19 16.75 4.75
C GLN A 98 3.04 16.52 3.77
N VAL A 99 1.85 16.13 4.27
CA VAL A 99 0.69 15.90 3.42
C VAL A 99 0.16 17.21 2.84
N LYS A 100 0.02 18.27 3.66
CA LYS A 100 -0.40 19.60 3.19
C LYS A 100 0.49 20.09 2.06
N LYS A 101 1.82 20.01 2.25
CA LYS A 101 2.76 20.39 1.20
C LYS A 101 2.55 19.58 -0.08
N LEU A 102 2.45 18.26 0.03
CA LEU A 102 2.30 17.38 -1.12
C LEU A 102 1.01 17.66 -1.90
N ILE A 103 -0.10 17.87 -1.19
CA ILE A 103 -1.39 18.19 -1.81
C ILE A 103 -1.35 19.57 -2.44
N SER A 104 -0.83 20.59 -1.74
CA SER A 104 -0.75 21.94 -2.32
C SER A 104 0.19 22.03 -3.53
N ASP A 105 1.28 21.26 -3.55
CA ASP A 105 2.17 21.16 -4.72
C ASP A 105 1.45 20.54 -5.95
N ALA A 106 0.43 19.69 -5.70
CA ALA A 106 -0.29 18.99 -6.76
C ALA A 106 -1.52 19.75 -7.26
N ILE A 107 -2.34 20.28 -6.36
CA ILE A 107 -3.65 20.85 -6.69
C ILE A 107 -3.83 22.32 -6.27
N GLY A 108 -2.79 22.99 -5.84
CA GLY A 108 -2.83 24.35 -5.30
C GLY A 108 -3.14 24.39 -3.80
N THR A 109 -2.97 25.54 -3.19
CA THR A 109 -3.26 25.77 -1.78
C THR A 109 -4.76 25.79 -1.48
N GLU A 110 -5.15 25.66 -0.21
CA GLU A 110 -6.55 25.81 0.25
C GLU A 110 -7.19 27.10 -0.28
N LYS A 111 -6.43 28.21 -0.26
CA LYS A 111 -6.91 29.51 -0.73
C LYS A 111 -7.10 29.58 -2.25
N GLU A 112 -6.25 28.91 -3.01
CA GLU A 112 -6.29 28.91 -4.48
C GLU A 112 -7.38 27.97 -5.01
N SER A 113 -7.55 26.80 -4.38
CA SER A 113 -8.42 25.72 -4.85
C SER A 113 -9.73 25.60 -4.07
N GLY A 114 -9.88 26.34 -2.97
CA GLY A 114 -11.13 26.48 -2.22
C GLY A 114 -11.53 25.27 -1.41
N TYR A 115 -10.60 24.33 -1.12
CA TYR A 115 -10.86 23.20 -0.22
C TYR A 115 -10.55 23.56 1.23
N GLU A 116 -11.13 22.83 2.15
CA GLU A 116 -10.87 22.94 3.58
C GLU A 116 -9.94 21.77 4.02
N PHE A 117 -8.80 22.10 4.62
CA PHE A 117 -7.94 21.10 5.25
C PHE A 117 -8.21 21.07 6.77
N ILE A 118 -9.03 20.11 7.23
CA ILE A 118 -9.50 20.00 8.61
C ILE A 118 -8.34 19.80 9.59
N GLY A 119 -7.34 18.97 9.21
CA GLY A 119 -6.21 18.67 10.08
C GLY A 119 -5.82 17.21 10.07
N ILE A 120 -5.36 16.71 11.24
CA ILE A 120 -5.00 15.31 11.44
C ILE A 120 -5.63 14.78 12.72
N HIS A 121 -6.34 13.68 12.63
CA HIS A 121 -6.83 12.93 13.79
C HIS A 121 -5.72 11.97 14.26
N GLY A 122 -5.40 11.99 15.55
CA GLY A 122 -4.45 11.09 16.16
C GLY A 122 -5.04 9.71 16.42
N SER A 123 -4.16 8.70 16.54
CA SER A 123 -4.57 7.38 17.02
C SER A 123 -4.97 7.44 18.50
N PRO A 124 -6.05 6.75 18.92
CA PRO A 124 -6.44 6.68 20.33
C PRO A 124 -5.37 6.05 21.24
N LYS A 125 -4.56 5.12 20.69
CA LYS A 125 -3.37 4.57 21.34
C LYS A 125 -2.11 4.98 20.57
N LYS A 126 -1.10 5.47 21.27
CA LYS A 126 0.21 5.88 20.73
C LYS A 126 1.21 4.73 20.69
N SER A 127 1.01 3.72 21.55
CA SER A 127 1.75 2.46 21.67
C SER A 127 0.77 1.30 21.79
N GLU A 128 1.25 0.08 21.63
CA GLU A 128 0.44 -1.15 21.77
C GLU A 128 -0.88 -1.13 20.97
N TYR A 129 -0.84 -0.45 19.84
CA TYR A 129 -2.00 -0.28 18.96
C TYR A 129 -2.12 -1.37 17.90
N ARG A 130 -0.99 -2.05 17.60
CA ARG A 130 -0.90 -2.95 16.45
C ARG A 130 -1.44 -4.34 16.78
N ASN A 131 -2.47 -4.74 16.05
CA ASN A 131 -3.22 -5.99 16.26
C ASN A 131 -2.77 -7.15 15.37
N LYS A 132 -1.77 -6.95 14.49
CA LYS A 132 -1.18 -7.97 13.61
C LYS A 132 0.31 -7.77 13.47
N MET A 133 1.09 -8.80 13.72
CA MET A 133 2.52 -8.85 13.40
C MET A 133 2.85 -10.14 12.65
N GLU A 134 3.79 -10.00 11.74
CA GLU A 134 4.42 -11.06 10.99
C GLU A 134 5.91 -10.98 11.26
N PHE A 135 6.38 -11.81 12.17
CA PHE A 135 7.78 -11.91 12.54
C PHE A 135 8.48 -12.92 11.63
N SER A 136 9.68 -12.62 11.20
CA SER A 136 10.50 -13.54 10.40
C SER A 136 11.46 -14.31 11.27
N PHE A 137 11.69 -15.58 10.96
CA PHE A 137 12.82 -16.35 11.48
C PHE A 137 14.07 -16.12 10.63
N GLY A 138 15.23 -16.06 11.27
CA GLY A 138 16.51 -15.85 10.61
C GLY A 138 17.65 -15.77 11.61
N ASP A 139 18.65 -14.96 11.31
CA ASP A 139 19.77 -14.63 12.20
C ASP A 139 19.98 -13.11 12.32
N GLU A 140 20.60 -12.68 13.40
CA GLU A 140 20.93 -11.26 13.63
C GLU A 140 22.16 -10.82 12.83
N TYR A 141 23.02 -11.75 12.51
CA TYR A 141 24.19 -11.65 11.67
C TYR A 141 24.51 -13.02 11.08
N LYS A 142 25.17 -13.04 9.96
CA LYS A 142 25.47 -14.27 9.20
C LYS A 142 26.01 -15.38 10.12
N ASP A 143 25.39 -16.56 10.07
CA ASP A 143 25.71 -17.74 10.86
C ASP A 143 25.59 -17.49 12.39
N GLY A 144 24.77 -16.52 12.81
CA GLY A 144 24.45 -16.21 14.19
C GLY A 144 23.40 -17.14 14.80
N PRO A 145 23.01 -16.89 16.08
CA PRO A 145 21.93 -17.64 16.72
C PRO A 145 20.59 -17.41 16.03
N LEU A 146 19.66 -18.36 16.21
CA LEU A 146 18.27 -18.20 15.74
C LEU A 146 17.68 -16.91 16.32
N ALA A 147 17.15 -16.07 15.42
CA ALA A 147 16.44 -14.84 15.72
C ALA A 147 14.99 -14.94 15.25
N LEU A 148 14.09 -14.23 15.94
CA LEU A 148 12.70 -14.06 15.52
C LEU A 148 12.31 -12.60 15.70
N GLY A 149 11.99 -11.91 14.59
CA GLY A 149 11.70 -10.49 14.70
C GLY A 149 11.50 -9.78 13.37
N MET A 150 12.05 -8.58 13.28
CA MET A 150 11.88 -7.69 12.14
C MET A 150 13.21 -7.47 11.42
N HIS A 151 13.15 -7.19 10.11
CA HIS A 151 14.34 -6.85 9.36
C HIS A 151 15.08 -5.65 9.94
N LYS A 152 16.39 -5.79 10.02
CA LYS A 152 17.30 -4.72 10.44
C LYS A 152 17.25 -3.58 9.42
N ARG A 153 17.26 -2.36 9.90
CA ARG A 153 17.22 -1.16 9.04
C ARG A 153 18.39 -1.16 8.05
N GLY A 154 18.06 -1.16 6.76
CA GLY A 154 19.08 -1.16 5.69
C GLY A 154 19.70 -2.51 5.36
N SER A 155 19.32 -3.59 6.05
CA SER A 155 19.65 -4.98 5.68
C SER A 155 18.44 -5.71 5.12
N PHE A 156 18.70 -6.62 4.19
CA PHE A 156 17.67 -7.48 3.60
C PHE A 156 17.65 -8.87 4.24
N TYR A 157 18.72 -9.25 4.93
CA TYR A 157 18.93 -10.57 5.50
C TYR A 157 18.88 -10.57 7.02
N ASP A 158 19.58 -9.62 7.64
CA ASP A 158 19.71 -9.60 9.10
C ASP A 158 18.40 -9.21 9.78
N LEU A 159 18.11 -9.87 10.88
CA LEU A 159 16.94 -9.58 11.72
C LEU A 159 17.35 -8.86 13.01
N VAL A 160 16.37 -8.27 13.66
CA VAL A 160 16.44 -7.79 15.04
C VAL A 160 15.36 -8.52 15.81
N THR A 161 15.75 -9.26 16.86
CA THR A 161 14.81 -9.87 17.79
C THR A 161 14.09 -8.78 18.56
N VAL A 162 12.79 -8.59 18.27
CA VAL A 162 12.03 -7.42 18.79
C VAL A 162 11.22 -7.78 20.03
N SER A 163 11.87 -8.38 21.02
CA SER A 163 11.28 -8.91 22.26
C SER A 163 10.57 -7.84 23.13
N ASP A 164 10.87 -6.55 22.93
CA ASP A 164 10.32 -5.44 23.72
C ASP A 164 9.71 -4.37 22.81
N CYS A 165 9.15 -4.79 21.67
CA CYS A 165 8.51 -3.90 20.70
C CYS A 165 7.36 -3.12 21.33
N GLN A 166 7.38 -1.79 21.20
CA GLN A 166 6.43 -0.89 21.87
C GLN A 166 5.14 -0.65 21.09
N ILE A 167 5.06 -1.06 19.81
CA ILE A 167 3.83 -0.90 19.02
C ILE A 167 2.86 -2.07 19.16
N VAL A 168 3.29 -3.19 19.77
CA VAL A 168 2.47 -4.34 20.12
C VAL A 168 2.38 -4.51 21.63
N ASP A 169 1.32 -5.13 22.12
CA ASP A 169 1.13 -5.39 23.54
C ASP A 169 1.98 -6.55 24.08
N GLU A 170 1.88 -6.80 25.40
CA GLU A 170 2.69 -7.80 26.08
C GLU A 170 2.43 -9.23 25.58
N ASP A 171 1.22 -9.55 25.14
CA ASP A 171 0.92 -10.88 24.61
C ASP A 171 1.75 -11.20 23.37
N PHE A 172 1.93 -10.24 22.44
CA PHE A 172 2.80 -10.43 21.28
C PHE A 172 4.26 -10.65 21.70
N ARG A 173 4.75 -9.86 22.67
CA ARG A 173 6.12 -9.98 23.18
C ARG A 173 6.35 -11.35 23.86
N THR A 174 5.37 -11.79 24.63
CA THR A 174 5.39 -13.10 25.31
C THR A 174 5.34 -14.26 24.31
N ILE A 175 4.48 -14.19 23.28
CA ILE A 175 4.39 -15.18 22.21
C ILE A 175 5.72 -15.27 21.45
N LEU A 176 6.31 -14.12 21.07
CA LEU A 176 7.59 -14.09 20.37
C LEU A 176 8.69 -14.75 21.22
N LYS A 177 8.83 -14.36 22.50
CA LYS A 177 9.83 -14.92 23.44
C LYS A 177 9.63 -16.44 23.61
N ALA A 178 8.39 -16.89 23.84
CA ALA A 178 8.07 -18.30 24.00
C ALA A 178 8.42 -19.12 22.75
N THR A 179 8.09 -18.59 21.58
CA THR A 179 8.36 -19.23 20.29
C THR A 179 9.87 -19.33 20.03
N LEU A 180 10.60 -18.22 20.19
CA LEU A 180 12.05 -18.19 19.99
C LEU A 180 12.77 -19.16 20.95
N ASP A 181 12.42 -19.11 22.24
CA ASP A 181 12.98 -19.99 23.27
C ASP A 181 12.76 -21.47 22.92
N TYR A 182 11.55 -21.82 22.47
CA TYR A 182 11.20 -23.18 22.13
C TYR A 182 12.01 -23.73 20.96
N PHE A 183 12.04 -23.02 19.83
CA PHE A 183 12.73 -23.47 18.62
C PHE A 183 14.25 -23.39 18.75
N SER A 184 14.79 -22.40 19.50
CA SER A 184 16.22 -22.34 19.80
C SER A 184 16.69 -23.55 20.62
N LYS A 185 15.93 -23.96 21.66
CA LYS A 185 16.24 -25.15 22.47
C LYS A 185 16.21 -26.45 21.69
N ASN A 186 15.35 -26.55 20.69
CA ASN A 186 15.23 -27.72 19.83
C ASN A 186 16.16 -27.67 18.61
N ASN A 187 16.97 -26.60 18.45
CA ASN A 187 17.92 -26.43 17.34
C ASN A 187 17.26 -26.58 15.96
N ILE A 188 16.04 -26.06 15.78
CA ILE A 188 15.31 -26.14 14.53
C ILE A 188 15.83 -25.08 13.55
N PRO A 189 16.23 -25.48 12.32
CA PRO A 189 16.79 -24.54 11.35
C PRO A 189 15.72 -23.62 10.76
N TYR A 190 16.04 -22.34 10.58
CA TYR A 190 15.24 -21.43 9.79
C TYR A 190 15.49 -21.60 8.28
N PHE A 191 14.51 -21.22 7.46
CA PHE A 191 14.62 -21.25 5.99
C PHE A 191 15.58 -20.18 5.49
N HIS A 192 16.71 -20.63 4.96
CA HIS A 192 17.75 -19.75 4.45
C HIS A 192 17.49 -19.41 2.98
N ARG A 193 17.22 -18.14 2.68
CA ARG A 193 16.80 -17.65 1.35
C ARG A 193 17.78 -17.93 0.22
N ALA A 194 19.09 -17.98 0.48
CA ALA A 194 20.09 -18.22 -0.55
C ALA A 194 20.27 -19.71 -0.89
N THR A 195 20.04 -20.60 0.08
CA THR A 195 20.19 -22.05 -0.10
C THR A 195 18.86 -22.78 -0.31
N HIS A 196 17.75 -22.11 0.01
CA HIS A 196 16.40 -22.63 0.02
C HIS A 196 16.25 -23.87 0.93
N LYS A 197 17.00 -23.88 2.05
CA LYS A 197 16.98 -24.98 3.04
C LYS A 197 16.61 -24.46 4.41
N GLY A 198 15.93 -25.30 5.19
CA GLY A 198 15.49 -25.03 6.55
C GLY A 198 13.97 -25.04 6.69
N TYR A 199 13.49 -25.07 7.92
CA TYR A 199 12.09 -25.31 8.26
C TYR A 199 11.34 -24.03 8.62
N LEU A 200 11.81 -23.23 9.62
CA LEU A 200 11.09 -22.07 10.16
C LEU A 200 11.11 -20.89 9.19
N ARG A 201 9.96 -20.26 8.95
CA ARG A 201 9.86 -19.09 8.08
C ARG A 201 9.32 -17.85 8.80
N HIS A 202 8.08 -17.89 9.25
CA HIS A 202 7.42 -16.75 9.87
C HIS A 202 6.58 -17.18 11.09
N LEU A 203 6.34 -16.23 11.97
CA LEU A 203 5.36 -16.31 13.04
C LEU A 203 4.36 -15.18 12.85
N LEU A 204 3.14 -15.52 12.46
CA LEU A 204 2.05 -14.58 12.35
C LEU A 204 1.26 -14.56 13.64
N VAL A 205 1.11 -13.38 14.25
CA VAL A 205 0.33 -13.18 15.48
C VAL A 205 -0.74 -12.14 15.20
N ARG A 206 -1.97 -12.44 15.58
CA ARG A 206 -3.10 -11.51 15.59
C ARG A 206 -3.77 -11.54 16.96
N LYS A 207 -4.16 -10.35 17.43
CA LYS A 207 -4.97 -10.19 18.63
C LYS A 207 -6.05 -9.16 18.40
N ALA A 208 -7.30 -9.55 18.64
CA ALA A 208 -8.41 -8.60 18.61
C ALA A 208 -8.28 -7.58 19.74
N THR A 209 -8.50 -6.32 19.40
CA THR A 209 -8.36 -5.22 20.36
C THR A 209 -9.50 -5.20 21.37
N LYS A 210 -10.73 -5.50 20.92
CA LYS A 210 -11.93 -5.44 21.80
C LYS A 210 -12.28 -6.79 22.41
N THR A 211 -12.18 -7.89 21.66
CA THR A 211 -12.52 -9.22 22.20
C THR A 211 -11.37 -9.89 22.94
N GLY A 212 -10.13 -9.44 22.73
CA GLY A 212 -8.92 -10.04 23.32
C GLY A 212 -8.59 -11.43 22.77
N GLU A 213 -9.24 -11.88 21.69
CA GLU A 213 -8.98 -13.18 21.06
C GLU A 213 -7.64 -13.18 20.32
N ILE A 214 -6.82 -14.23 20.53
CA ILE A 214 -5.47 -14.37 19.96
C ILE A 214 -5.45 -15.54 18.99
N ILE A 215 -4.89 -15.31 17.80
CA ILE A 215 -4.47 -16.37 16.88
C ILE A 215 -2.97 -16.25 16.62
N VAL A 216 -2.31 -17.41 16.67
CA VAL A 216 -0.91 -17.57 16.30
C VAL A 216 -0.83 -18.60 15.17
N ASP A 217 -0.11 -18.24 14.11
CA ASP A 217 0.14 -19.12 12.98
C ASP A 217 1.65 -19.26 12.74
N LEU A 218 2.16 -20.47 12.90
CA LEU A 218 3.54 -20.82 12.60
C LEU A 218 3.64 -21.18 11.12
N VAL A 219 4.44 -20.43 10.36
CA VAL A 219 4.65 -20.68 8.93
C VAL A 219 6.00 -21.37 8.74
N THR A 220 6.01 -22.53 8.10
CA THR A 220 7.21 -23.34 7.86
C THR A 220 7.30 -23.82 6.41
N THR A 221 8.41 -24.42 6.06
CA THR A 221 8.50 -25.27 4.86
C THR A 221 8.06 -26.70 5.18
N THR A 222 7.99 -27.56 4.16
CA THR A 222 7.79 -29.00 4.31
C THR A 222 9.09 -29.79 4.59
N GLN A 223 10.23 -29.11 4.82
CA GLN A 223 11.54 -29.74 5.06
C GLN A 223 11.70 -30.13 6.53
N THR A 224 11.46 -31.39 6.85
CA THR A 224 11.41 -31.93 8.22
C THR A 224 12.57 -32.88 8.54
N GLU A 225 13.67 -32.83 7.76
CA GLU A 225 14.81 -33.71 7.98
C GLU A 225 15.44 -33.47 9.37
N GLY A 226 15.53 -34.54 10.14
CA GLY A 226 16.24 -34.57 11.43
C GLY A 226 15.39 -34.39 12.67
N PHE A 227 14.06 -34.20 12.55
CA PHE A 227 13.12 -34.12 13.69
C PHE A 227 11.74 -34.67 13.34
N ASN A 228 10.97 -35.02 14.41
CA ASN A 228 9.57 -35.41 14.26
C ASN A 228 8.69 -34.15 14.31
N GLU A 229 8.05 -33.80 13.19
CA GLU A 229 7.21 -32.59 13.06
C GLU A 229 6.01 -32.62 14.02
N GLU A 230 5.32 -33.77 14.16
CA GLU A 230 4.15 -33.89 15.02
C GLU A 230 4.50 -33.61 16.50
N GLU A 231 5.60 -34.18 16.98
CA GLU A 231 6.09 -33.93 18.34
C GLU A 231 6.55 -32.50 18.54
N LEU A 232 7.22 -31.91 17.53
CA LEU A 232 7.69 -30.56 17.55
C LEU A 232 6.51 -29.56 17.64
N LEU A 233 5.48 -29.73 16.79
CA LEU A 233 4.29 -28.87 16.78
C LEU A 233 3.45 -29.02 18.05
N ALA A 234 3.33 -30.24 18.59
CA ALA A 234 2.67 -30.48 19.88
C ALA A 234 3.40 -29.79 21.04
N GLY A 235 4.73 -29.86 21.06
CA GLY A 235 5.56 -29.13 22.02
C GLY A 235 5.48 -27.63 21.89
N PHE A 236 5.48 -27.09 20.66
CA PHE A 236 5.28 -25.66 20.37
C PHE A 236 3.93 -25.17 20.91
N ARG A 237 2.85 -25.85 20.57
CA ARG A 237 1.52 -25.58 21.11
C ARG A 237 1.51 -25.55 22.64
N TYR A 238 2.11 -26.55 23.29
CA TYR A 238 2.22 -26.60 24.73
C TYR A 238 3.01 -25.41 25.30
N ALA A 239 4.15 -25.08 24.70
CA ALA A 239 4.99 -23.94 25.11
C ALA A 239 4.25 -22.59 25.05
N LEU A 240 3.34 -22.41 24.09
CA LEU A 240 2.48 -21.24 24.03
C LEU A 240 1.37 -21.28 25.10
N LEU A 241 0.57 -22.34 25.15
CA LEU A 241 -0.65 -22.40 25.96
C LEU A 241 -0.41 -22.48 27.46
N THR A 242 0.81 -22.77 27.92
CA THR A 242 1.16 -22.84 29.36
C THR A 242 1.64 -21.54 29.96
N ARG A 243 1.72 -20.44 29.16
CA ARG A 243 2.09 -19.12 29.67
C ARG A 243 0.86 -18.29 30.02
N HIS A 244 1.07 -17.21 30.77
CA HIS A 244 0.03 -16.24 31.09
C HIS A 244 -0.07 -15.19 30.00
N TYR A 245 -1.30 -14.81 29.64
CA TYR A 245 -1.64 -13.78 28.67
C TYR A 245 -2.83 -12.96 29.19
N ASP A 246 -2.91 -11.69 28.77
CA ASP A 246 -4.08 -10.85 29.02
C ASP A 246 -5.25 -11.26 28.12
N GLY A 247 -4.95 -11.61 26.87
CA GLY A 247 -5.92 -12.15 25.93
C GLY A 247 -6.10 -13.66 26.08
N ARG A 248 -6.98 -14.22 25.27
CA ARG A 248 -7.23 -15.68 25.25
C ARG A 248 -6.93 -16.25 23.87
N PHE A 249 -6.23 -17.38 23.84
CA PHE A 249 -6.02 -18.10 22.59
C PHE A 249 -7.35 -18.57 22.00
N LYS A 250 -7.62 -18.15 20.78
CA LYS A 250 -8.71 -18.62 19.94
C LYS A 250 -8.22 -19.72 19.02
N GLY A 251 -6.97 -19.63 18.55
CA GLY A 251 -6.37 -20.66 17.73
C GLY A 251 -4.84 -20.63 17.73
N VAL A 252 -4.25 -21.81 17.52
CA VAL A 252 -2.85 -22.00 17.15
C VAL A 252 -2.84 -22.80 15.86
N LEU A 253 -2.20 -22.29 14.83
CA LEU A 253 -2.20 -22.83 13.49
C LEU A 253 -0.78 -23.15 13.04
N HIS A 254 -0.68 -24.02 12.05
CA HIS A 254 0.54 -24.33 11.33
C HIS A 254 0.26 -24.23 9.82
N THR A 255 0.98 -23.35 9.13
CA THR A 255 0.83 -23.13 7.69
C THR A 255 2.11 -23.54 6.96
N GLN A 256 1.95 -24.35 5.93
CA GLN A 256 3.03 -24.72 5.02
C GLN A 256 3.21 -23.66 3.93
N ASN A 257 4.46 -23.34 3.61
CA ASN A 257 4.85 -22.39 2.58
C ASN A 257 6.22 -22.75 2.01
N ASP A 258 6.25 -23.40 0.87
CA ASP A 258 7.48 -23.77 0.14
C ASP A 258 7.88 -22.76 -0.94
N SER A 259 7.15 -21.64 -1.03
CA SER A 259 7.47 -20.61 -2.03
C SER A 259 8.89 -20.05 -1.82
N VAL A 260 9.61 -19.79 -2.91
CA VAL A 260 10.95 -19.19 -2.87
C VAL A 260 10.90 -17.74 -2.41
N ALA A 261 9.78 -17.04 -2.67
CA ALA A 261 9.59 -15.66 -2.29
C ALA A 261 9.45 -15.52 -0.76
N ASP A 262 9.97 -14.40 -0.23
CA ASP A 262 9.82 -14.02 1.17
C ASP A 262 8.45 -13.39 1.42
N VAL A 263 7.43 -14.21 1.33
CA VAL A 263 6.01 -13.82 1.53
C VAL A 263 5.30 -14.95 2.26
N VAL A 264 4.40 -14.61 3.16
CA VAL A 264 3.50 -15.59 3.75
C VAL A 264 2.46 -15.98 2.72
N LYS A 265 2.55 -17.22 2.26
CA LYS A 265 1.59 -17.83 1.33
C LYS A 265 1.01 -19.06 1.99
N ASN A 266 -0.29 -19.19 1.92
CA ASN A 266 -0.99 -20.38 2.43
C ASN A 266 -0.98 -21.46 1.34
N GLU A 267 -0.19 -22.52 1.56
CA GLU A 267 -0.15 -23.72 0.72
C GLU A 267 -0.79 -24.92 1.43
N GLY A 268 -1.25 -24.72 2.67
CA GLY A 268 -1.96 -25.67 3.51
C GLY A 268 -1.87 -25.22 4.96
N THR A 269 -3.00 -25.17 5.66
CA THR A 269 -3.06 -24.77 7.08
C THR A 269 -3.73 -25.85 7.90
N GLU A 270 -3.07 -26.27 8.97
CA GLU A 270 -3.57 -27.18 10.00
C GLU A 270 -3.89 -26.41 11.28
N VAL A 271 -4.97 -26.79 11.96
CA VAL A 271 -5.36 -26.24 13.25
C VAL A 271 -4.78 -27.11 14.36
N LEU A 272 -3.75 -26.59 15.05
CA LEU A 272 -3.12 -27.29 16.18
C LEU A 272 -3.94 -27.15 17.47
N TYR A 273 -4.71 -26.06 17.60
CA TYR A 273 -5.59 -25.78 18.74
C TYR A 273 -6.68 -24.79 18.36
N GLY A 274 -7.90 -25.02 18.86
CA GLY A 274 -9.04 -24.08 18.75
C GLY A 274 -9.57 -23.89 17.33
N ASP A 275 -9.75 -22.65 16.93
CA ASP A 275 -10.36 -22.26 15.65
C ASP A 275 -9.34 -21.61 14.71
N SER A 276 -9.63 -21.60 13.40
CA SER A 276 -8.84 -20.92 12.38
C SER A 276 -9.20 -19.43 12.18
N TYR A 277 -10.04 -18.89 13.05
CA TYR A 277 -10.53 -17.50 12.97
C TYR A 277 -10.76 -16.93 14.39
N PHE A 278 -10.88 -15.62 14.47
CA PHE A 278 -11.27 -14.88 15.66
C PHE A 278 -12.23 -13.76 15.29
N TYR A 279 -12.81 -13.11 16.32
CA TYR A 279 -13.70 -11.99 16.13
C TYR A 279 -13.09 -10.69 16.65
N GLU A 280 -13.23 -9.63 15.85
CA GLU A 280 -12.94 -8.25 16.26
C GLU A 280 -14.21 -7.42 16.14
N GLU A 281 -14.31 -6.33 16.89
CA GLU A 281 -15.41 -5.38 16.83
C GLU A 281 -14.94 -4.00 16.39
N LEU A 282 -15.62 -3.41 15.41
CA LEU A 282 -15.41 -2.04 14.96
C LEU A 282 -16.75 -1.31 14.92
N LEU A 283 -16.85 -0.17 15.61
CA LEU A 283 -18.03 0.70 15.61
C LEU A 283 -19.35 -0.07 15.84
N GLY A 284 -19.31 -1.08 16.72
CA GLY A 284 -20.47 -1.91 17.09
C GLY A 284 -20.77 -3.08 16.15
N LEU A 285 -20.05 -3.24 15.06
CA LEU A 285 -20.15 -4.39 14.16
C LEU A 285 -19.06 -5.43 14.46
N LYS A 286 -19.41 -6.69 14.29
CA LYS A 286 -18.53 -7.84 14.56
C LYS A 286 -18.00 -8.41 13.26
N PHE A 287 -16.67 -8.64 13.20
CA PHE A 287 -15.98 -9.16 12.03
C PHE A 287 -15.27 -10.47 12.34
N LYS A 288 -15.55 -11.50 11.56
CA LYS A 288 -14.80 -12.77 11.56
C LYS A 288 -13.53 -12.58 10.75
N ILE A 289 -12.39 -12.80 11.37
CA ILE A 289 -11.06 -12.55 10.79
C ILE A 289 -10.25 -13.84 10.81
N THR A 290 -9.65 -14.20 9.67
CA THR A 290 -8.68 -15.30 9.54
C THR A 290 -7.24 -14.76 9.56
N PRO A 291 -6.20 -15.59 9.74
CA PRO A 291 -4.81 -15.13 9.71
C PRO A 291 -4.44 -14.34 8.45
N PHE A 292 -4.96 -14.76 7.30
CA PHE A 292 -4.58 -14.21 5.98
C PHE A 292 -5.51 -13.12 5.47
N SER A 293 -6.73 -12.98 6.01
CA SER A 293 -7.64 -11.93 5.56
C SER A 293 -7.09 -10.54 5.85
N PHE A 294 -7.29 -9.62 4.91
CA PHE A 294 -6.96 -8.21 5.14
C PHE A 294 -7.90 -7.65 6.22
N PHE A 295 -7.33 -6.98 7.19
CA PHE A 295 -8.01 -6.19 8.20
C PHE A 295 -7.05 -5.13 8.72
N GLN A 296 -7.54 -3.93 9.02
CA GLN A 296 -6.69 -2.84 9.50
C GLN A 296 -5.92 -3.24 10.77
N THR A 297 -4.62 -2.96 10.77
CA THR A 297 -3.72 -3.45 11.83
C THR A 297 -3.70 -2.59 13.10
N ASN A 298 -4.57 -1.58 13.16
CA ASN A 298 -4.88 -0.74 14.32
C ASN A 298 -6.41 -0.56 14.36
N SER A 299 -7.12 -1.37 15.14
CA SER A 299 -8.58 -1.36 15.20
C SER A 299 -9.14 -0.02 15.67
N LEU A 300 -8.55 0.58 16.71
CA LEU A 300 -9.02 1.87 17.23
C LEU A 300 -8.74 3.03 16.26
N GLY A 301 -7.59 3.00 15.59
CA GLY A 301 -7.28 3.96 14.53
C GLY A 301 -8.22 3.79 13.32
N ALA A 302 -8.60 2.55 12.99
CA ALA A 302 -9.55 2.27 11.93
C ALA A 302 -10.96 2.82 12.23
N GLU A 303 -11.40 2.77 13.48
CA GLU A 303 -12.65 3.42 13.89
C GLU A 303 -12.61 4.92 13.60
N VAL A 304 -11.52 5.62 13.96
CA VAL A 304 -11.34 7.05 13.66
C VAL A 304 -11.34 7.32 12.14
N LEU A 305 -10.65 6.48 11.37
CA LEU A 305 -10.60 6.60 9.91
C LEU A 305 -11.99 6.46 9.27
N TYR A 306 -12.73 5.45 9.68
CA TYR A 306 -14.04 5.16 9.10
C TYR A 306 -15.11 6.13 9.59
N GLU A 307 -15.03 6.62 10.82
CA GLU A 307 -15.89 7.72 11.30
C GLU A 307 -15.63 8.99 10.50
N THR A 308 -14.36 9.36 10.26
CA THR A 308 -14.00 10.51 9.42
C THR A 308 -14.56 10.38 8.01
N ALA A 309 -14.44 9.19 7.39
CA ALA A 309 -15.00 8.95 6.07
C ALA A 309 -16.53 9.06 6.06
N ARG A 310 -17.21 8.49 7.06
CA ARG A 310 -18.67 8.57 7.22
C ARG A 310 -19.15 10.01 7.44
N GLU A 311 -18.47 10.79 8.25
CA GLU A 311 -18.76 12.21 8.45
C GLU A 311 -18.62 13.02 7.17
N PHE A 312 -17.62 12.72 6.35
CA PHE A 312 -17.43 13.36 5.04
C PHE A 312 -18.57 13.07 4.07
N ILE A 313 -19.14 11.86 4.14
CA ILE A 313 -20.28 11.47 3.32
C ILE A 313 -21.56 12.13 3.84
N LEU A 314 -21.84 12.02 5.13
CA LEU A 314 -23.08 12.55 5.74
C LEU A 314 -23.12 14.08 5.74
N GLY A 315 -21.97 14.74 5.91
CA GLY A 315 -21.92 16.19 6.10
C GLY A 315 -22.63 16.59 7.40
N ASP A 316 -23.34 17.71 7.36
CA ASP A 316 -24.08 18.24 8.54
C ASP A 316 -25.45 17.56 8.75
N ASP A 317 -25.94 16.83 7.74
CA ASP A 317 -27.24 16.14 7.79
C ASP A 317 -27.03 14.62 7.93
N LYS A 318 -27.28 14.09 9.12
CA LYS A 318 -27.14 12.66 9.43
C LYS A 318 -28.10 11.76 8.63
N ASP A 319 -29.18 12.33 8.14
CA ASP A 319 -30.20 11.64 7.35
C ASP A 319 -29.99 11.77 5.85
N SER A 320 -28.90 12.41 5.43
CA SER A 320 -28.59 12.70 4.02
C SER A 320 -28.48 11.46 3.13
N LEU A 321 -28.19 10.30 3.72
CA LEU A 321 -28.10 9.01 3.01
C LEU A 321 -29.38 8.17 3.07
N ASN A 322 -30.42 8.61 3.79
CA ASN A 322 -31.68 7.91 3.81
C ASN A 322 -32.24 7.76 2.38
N GLY A 323 -32.51 6.52 1.98
CA GLY A 323 -32.98 6.21 0.63
C GLY A 323 -31.90 6.23 -0.46
N LYS A 324 -30.63 6.45 -0.14
CA LYS A 324 -29.50 6.53 -1.05
C LYS A 324 -28.77 5.21 -1.21
N THR A 325 -28.16 5.02 -2.39
CA THR A 325 -27.29 3.88 -2.71
C THR A 325 -25.83 4.32 -2.70
N VAL A 326 -24.98 3.57 -1.99
CA VAL A 326 -23.55 3.83 -1.85
C VAL A 326 -22.77 2.68 -2.48
N TYR A 327 -21.75 3.00 -3.29
CA TYR A 327 -20.80 2.02 -3.79
C TYR A 327 -19.48 2.14 -3.06
N ASP A 328 -18.98 1.01 -2.55
CA ASP A 328 -17.65 0.85 -1.95
C ASP A 328 -16.75 0.11 -2.94
N LEU A 329 -15.95 0.89 -3.68
CA LEU A 329 -15.05 0.34 -4.70
C LEU A 329 -13.70 0.01 -4.07
N TYR A 330 -13.21 -1.19 -4.32
CA TYR A 330 -12.06 -1.82 -3.64
C TYR A 330 -12.41 -2.22 -2.19
N SER A 331 -13.59 -2.81 -2.01
CA SER A 331 -14.20 -2.99 -0.68
C SER A 331 -13.49 -4.00 0.24
N GLY A 332 -12.53 -4.79 -0.27
CA GLY A 332 -11.85 -5.81 0.52
C GLY A 332 -12.83 -6.76 1.19
N THR A 333 -12.71 -6.93 2.51
CA THR A 333 -13.65 -7.73 3.32
C THR A 333 -14.95 -6.99 3.68
N GLY A 334 -15.26 -5.89 2.99
CA GLY A 334 -16.51 -5.16 3.11
C GLY A 334 -16.66 -4.37 4.41
N THR A 335 -15.58 -4.00 5.07
CA THR A 335 -15.64 -3.31 6.36
C THR A 335 -16.31 -1.94 6.24
N ILE A 336 -15.89 -1.11 5.26
CA ILE A 336 -16.47 0.23 5.05
C ILE A 336 -17.91 0.12 4.60
N ALA A 337 -18.22 -0.77 3.64
CA ALA A 337 -19.57 -1.04 3.17
C ALA A 337 -20.53 -1.36 4.33
N GLN A 338 -20.11 -2.27 5.23
CA GLN A 338 -20.94 -2.65 6.37
C GLN A 338 -21.13 -1.51 7.38
N LEU A 339 -20.11 -0.69 7.61
CA LEU A 339 -20.20 0.48 8.49
C LEU A 339 -21.12 1.58 7.93
N MET A 340 -21.33 1.62 6.61
CA MET A 340 -22.25 2.54 5.93
C MET A 340 -23.69 2.01 5.88
N ALA A 341 -23.88 0.70 5.90
CA ALA A 341 -25.19 0.06 5.75
C ALA A 341 -26.30 0.59 6.68
N PRO A 342 -26.02 0.86 7.98
CA PRO A 342 -27.06 1.35 8.89
C PRO A 342 -27.63 2.73 8.55
N VAL A 343 -26.95 3.52 7.71
CA VAL A 343 -27.32 4.92 7.40
C VAL A 343 -27.78 5.14 5.96
N CYS A 344 -27.85 4.08 5.13
CA CYS A 344 -28.26 4.20 3.73
C CYS A 344 -29.26 3.11 3.32
N LYS A 345 -29.87 3.28 2.14
CA LYS A 345 -30.80 2.29 1.57
C LYS A 345 -30.09 0.99 1.22
N GLU A 346 -29.00 1.09 0.52
CA GLU A 346 -28.21 -0.04 0.00
C GLU A 346 -26.74 0.31 -0.12
N VAL A 347 -25.87 -0.65 0.17
CA VAL A 347 -24.45 -0.55 -0.12
C VAL A 347 -24.02 -1.69 -1.04
N VAL A 348 -23.27 -1.36 -2.10
CA VAL A 348 -22.69 -2.35 -3.02
C VAL A 348 -21.16 -2.28 -2.92
N GLY A 349 -20.55 -3.32 -2.39
CA GLY A 349 -19.09 -3.51 -2.34
C GLY A 349 -18.60 -4.21 -3.60
N VAL A 350 -17.53 -3.68 -4.23
CA VAL A 350 -16.87 -4.28 -5.38
C VAL A 350 -15.42 -4.61 -5.04
N GLU A 351 -15.05 -5.87 -5.17
CA GLU A 351 -13.70 -6.36 -4.85
C GLU A 351 -13.28 -7.45 -5.83
N ILE A 352 -12.02 -7.44 -6.23
CA ILE A 352 -11.49 -8.40 -7.21
C ILE A 352 -11.17 -9.76 -6.61
N VAL A 353 -10.88 -9.81 -5.29
CA VAL A 353 -10.51 -11.04 -4.58
C VAL A 353 -11.76 -11.76 -4.10
N GLU A 354 -12.07 -12.90 -4.70
CA GLU A 354 -13.30 -13.66 -4.41
C GLU A 354 -13.41 -14.12 -2.95
N GLU A 355 -12.29 -14.51 -2.32
CA GLU A 355 -12.25 -14.90 -0.91
C GLU A 355 -12.60 -13.72 0.01
N ALA A 356 -12.19 -12.51 -0.33
CA ALA A 356 -12.55 -11.29 0.41
C ALA A 356 -14.04 -10.98 0.29
N VAL A 357 -14.62 -11.19 -0.90
CA VAL A 357 -16.07 -11.03 -1.15
C VAL A 357 -16.87 -12.08 -0.35
N CYS A 358 -16.41 -13.32 -0.28
CA CYS A 358 -17.05 -14.35 0.56
C CYS A 358 -17.02 -13.95 2.04
N ALA A 359 -15.88 -13.50 2.54
CA ALA A 359 -15.73 -13.02 3.92
C ALA A 359 -16.64 -11.79 4.18
N ALA A 360 -16.76 -10.87 3.21
CA ALA A 360 -17.65 -9.71 3.32
C ALA A 360 -19.13 -10.13 3.48
N LYS A 361 -19.58 -11.10 2.69
CA LYS A 361 -20.95 -11.65 2.77
C LYS A 361 -21.20 -12.35 4.11
N GLU A 362 -20.24 -13.16 4.59
CA GLU A 362 -20.35 -13.82 5.90
C GLU A 362 -20.43 -12.79 7.03
N ASN A 363 -19.62 -11.74 7.00
CA ASN A 363 -19.63 -10.69 8.01
C ASN A 363 -20.90 -9.85 7.97
N ALA A 364 -21.44 -9.53 6.80
CA ALA A 364 -22.70 -8.83 6.67
C ALA A 364 -23.86 -9.65 7.25
N ALA A 365 -23.91 -10.96 6.94
CA ALA A 365 -24.89 -11.86 7.53
C ALA A 365 -24.75 -11.98 9.05
N LEU A 366 -23.51 -12.04 9.59
CA LEU A 366 -23.22 -12.05 11.01
C LEU A 366 -23.76 -10.82 11.73
N ASN A 367 -23.74 -9.67 11.06
CA ASN A 367 -24.22 -8.39 11.58
C ASN A 367 -25.70 -8.10 11.24
N GLY A 368 -26.41 -8.99 10.56
CA GLY A 368 -27.81 -8.80 10.16
C GLY A 368 -28.00 -7.65 9.16
N LEU A 369 -27.03 -7.39 8.29
CA LEU A 369 -27.04 -6.30 7.30
C LEU A 369 -27.54 -6.81 5.95
N ASP A 370 -28.85 -6.87 5.75
CA ASP A 370 -29.47 -7.39 4.54
C ASP A 370 -29.36 -6.43 3.33
N ASN A 371 -28.98 -5.17 3.58
CA ASN A 371 -28.81 -4.13 2.57
C ASN A 371 -27.37 -3.99 2.05
N CYS A 372 -26.48 -4.93 2.39
CA CYS A 372 -25.14 -5.04 1.83
C CYS A 372 -25.09 -6.07 0.70
N LYS A 373 -24.69 -5.66 -0.50
CA LYS A 373 -24.39 -6.53 -1.63
C LYS A 373 -22.90 -6.51 -1.92
N PHE A 374 -22.32 -7.66 -2.26
CA PHE A 374 -20.90 -7.76 -2.61
C PHE A 374 -20.71 -8.50 -3.92
N ILE A 375 -19.94 -7.88 -4.83
CA ILE A 375 -19.68 -8.35 -6.20
C ILE A 375 -18.19 -8.63 -6.34
N ALA A 376 -17.88 -9.88 -6.74
CA ALA A 376 -16.50 -10.26 -7.09
C ALA A 376 -16.22 -9.84 -8.52
N GLY A 377 -15.23 -8.97 -8.74
CA GLY A 377 -14.84 -8.55 -10.07
C GLY A 377 -13.93 -7.33 -10.11
N ASP A 378 -13.34 -7.13 -11.28
CA ASP A 378 -12.58 -5.90 -11.54
C ASP A 378 -13.52 -4.70 -11.61
N VAL A 379 -13.23 -3.65 -10.84
CA VAL A 379 -14.00 -2.40 -10.82
C VAL A 379 -14.30 -1.88 -12.24
N LEU A 380 -13.34 -2.00 -13.17
CA LEU A 380 -13.51 -1.61 -14.58
C LEU A 380 -14.63 -2.36 -15.30
N LYS A 381 -14.81 -3.64 -15.01
CA LYS A 381 -15.84 -4.48 -15.65
C LYS A 381 -17.17 -4.35 -14.95
N VAL A 382 -17.14 -4.41 -13.62
CA VAL A 382 -18.35 -4.35 -12.79
C VAL A 382 -19.11 -3.05 -13.01
N LEU A 383 -18.43 -1.90 -13.16
CA LEU A 383 -19.06 -0.61 -13.47
C LEU A 383 -19.74 -0.57 -14.86
N ASP A 384 -19.34 -1.41 -15.81
CA ASP A 384 -20.00 -1.54 -17.10
C ASP A 384 -21.29 -2.40 -17.04
N GLU A 385 -21.38 -3.30 -16.06
CA GLU A 385 -22.46 -4.29 -15.92
C GLU A 385 -23.58 -3.83 -14.98
N ILE A 386 -23.30 -2.84 -14.09
CA ILE A 386 -24.28 -2.33 -13.14
C ILE A 386 -25.11 -1.22 -13.79
N GLU A 387 -26.42 -1.44 -13.93
CA GLU A 387 -27.36 -0.49 -14.54
C GLU A 387 -27.70 0.70 -13.61
N GLU A 388 -27.74 0.45 -12.29
CA GLU A 388 -28.09 1.49 -11.31
C GLU A 388 -26.89 2.33 -10.91
N LYS A 389 -26.98 3.65 -11.12
CA LYS A 389 -25.99 4.61 -10.70
C LYS A 389 -26.11 4.89 -9.20
N PRO A 390 -25.02 4.81 -8.42
CA PRO A 390 -25.08 5.16 -7.00
C PRO A 390 -25.18 6.67 -6.80
N ASP A 391 -25.68 7.06 -5.63
CA ASP A 391 -25.65 8.45 -5.18
C ASP A 391 -24.27 8.88 -4.70
N TYR A 392 -23.52 7.94 -4.11
CA TYR A 392 -22.18 8.15 -3.54
C TYR A 392 -21.24 7.02 -3.90
N ILE A 393 -19.95 7.35 -4.05
CA ILE A 393 -18.87 6.35 -4.18
C ILE A 393 -17.84 6.57 -3.07
N ILE A 394 -17.44 5.47 -2.43
CA ILE A 394 -16.27 5.39 -1.55
C ILE A 394 -15.16 4.70 -2.35
N LEU A 395 -13.95 5.26 -2.27
CA LEU A 395 -12.77 4.77 -2.93
C LEU A 395 -11.70 4.48 -1.88
N ASP A 396 -11.31 3.22 -1.71
CA ASP A 396 -10.17 2.81 -0.86
C ASP A 396 -9.19 1.96 -1.68
N PRO A 397 -8.55 2.54 -2.71
CA PRO A 397 -7.71 1.80 -3.64
C PRO A 397 -6.39 1.35 -2.99
N PRO A 398 -5.67 0.39 -3.60
CA PRO A 398 -4.36 -0.05 -3.15
C PRO A 398 -3.33 1.10 -3.15
N ARG A 399 -2.16 0.85 -2.52
CA ARG A 399 -1.08 1.85 -2.34
C ARG A 399 -0.65 2.60 -3.60
N ASP A 400 -0.79 2.00 -4.77
CA ASP A 400 -0.42 2.65 -6.03
C ASP A 400 -1.49 3.61 -6.56
N GLY A 401 -2.61 3.76 -5.83
CA GLY A 401 -3.75 4.59 -6.21
C GLY A 401 -4.64 3.89 -7.24
N ILE A 402 -5.54 4.63 -7.84
CA ILE A 402 -6.46 4.12 -8.84
C ILE A 402 -5.72 3.92 -10.17
N HIS A 403 -5.95 2.79 -10.81
CA HIS A 403 -5.38 2.55 -12.14
C HIS A 403 -5.89 3.61 -13.15
N PRO A 404 -5.04 4.17 -14.04
CA PRO A 404 -5.42 5.28 -14.94
C PRO A 404 -6.67 5.03 -15.78
N LYS A 405 -6.92 3.78 -16.18
CA LYS A 405 -8.14 3.42 -16.92
C LYS A 405 -9.37 3.37 -16.01
N ALA A 406 -9.20 2.93 -14.75
CA ALA A 406 -10.30 2.87 -13.79
C ALA A 406 -10.73 4.27 -13.33
N ILE A 407 -9.80 5.18 -13.10
CA ILE A 407 -10.14 6.56 -12.72
C ILE A 407 -10.95 7.27 -13.80
N GLY A 408 -10.64 7.05 -15.09
CA GLY A 408 -11.42 7.57 -16.22
C GLY A 408 -12.88 7.09 -16.18
N LYS A 409 -13.10 5.79 -16.01
CA LYS A 409 -14.45 5.19 -15.91
C LYS A 409 -15.24 5.67 -14.69
N ILE A 410 -14.59 5.73 -13.52
CA ILE A 410 -15.22 6.24 -12.28
C ILE A 410 -15.70 7.68 -12.49
N ILE A 411 -14.91 8.51 -13.15
CA ILE A 411 -15.26 9.88 -13.50
C ILE A 411 -16.41 9.94 -14.51
N GLU A 412 -16.36 9.13 -15.58
CA GLU A 412 -17.40 9.04 -16.62
C GLU A 412 -18.73 8.55 -16.05
N TYR A 413 -18.69 7.74 -15.01
CA TYR A 413 -19.87 7.33 -14.27
C TYR A 413 -20.61 8.53 -13.65
N GLY A 414 -19.90 9.65 -13.41
CA GLY A 414 -20.44 10.97 -13.12
C GLY A 414 -21.26 11.03 -11.84
N VAL A 415 -20.83 10.37 -10.77
CA VAL A 415 -21.43 10.47 -9.44
C VAL A 415 -21.09 11.81 -8.83
N GLU A 416 -22.07 12.50 -8.25
CA GLU A 416 -21.86 13.86 -7.75
C GLU A 416 -20.91 13.91 -6.56
N ASN A 417 -20.93 12.91 -5.69
CA ASN A 417 -20.19 12.92 -4.43
C ASN A 417 -19.35 11.64 -4.27
N MET A 418 -18.09 11.82 -3.89
CA MET A 418 -17.18 10.72 -3.59
C MET A 418 -16.38 11.00 -2.33
N VAL A 419 -16.00 9.94 -1.62
CA VAL A 419 -14.97 9.98 -0.59
C VAL A 419 -13.82 9.07 -1.01
N TYR A 420 -12.60 9.62 -1.00
CA TYR A 420 -11.37 8.89 -1.31
C TYR A 420 -10.56 8.70 -0.03
N ILE A 421 -10.27 7.47 0.34
CA ILE A 421 -9.39 7.09 1.44
C ILE A 421 -8.06 6.63 0.83
N SER A 422 -6.94 7.10 1.36
CA SER A 422 -5.63 6.77 0.80
C SER A 422 -4.57 6.56 1.86
N CYS A 423 -3.93 5.40 1.85
CA CYS A 423 -2.77 5.08 2.68
C CYS A 423 -1.44 5.64 2.11
N LYS A 424 -1.46 6.29 0.94
CA LYS A 424 -0.25 6.83 0.30
C LYS A 424 -0.52 8.18 -0.35
N PRO A 425 -0.30 9.28 0.37
CA PRO A 425 -0.58 10.64 -0.11
C PRO A 425 0.01 11.00 -1.47
N THR A 426 1.12 10.38 -1.89
CA THR A 426 1.72 10.64 -3.23
C THR A 426 0.87 10.08 -4.38
N SER A 427 0.21 8.95 -4.19
CA SER A 427 -0.73 8.41 -5.19
C SER A 427 -2.00 9.23 -5.20
N LEU A 428 -2.51 9.58 -4.02
CA LEU A 428 -3.67 10.46 -3.86
C LEU A 428 -3.45 11.81 -4.59
N ALA A 429 -2.32 12.48 -4.36
CA ALA A 429 -2.02 13.76 -4.98
C ALA A 429 -2.08 13.71 -6.52
N ARG A 430 -1.55 12.63 -7.12
CA ARG A 430 -1.65 12.37 -8.56
C ARG A 430 -3.10 12.17 -9.02
N ASP A 431 -3.86 11.36 -8.28
CA ASP A 431 -5.22 11.00 -8.65
C ASP A 431 -6.16 12.22 -8.50
N LEU A 432 -5.95 13.07 -7.49
CA LEU A 432 -6.70 14.32 -7.31
C LEU A 432 -6.54 15.28 -8.48
N GLN A 433 -5.34 15.41 -9.07
CA GLN A 433 -5.14 16.21 -10.28
C GLN A 433 -6.06 15.72 -11.41
N ILE A 434 -6.13 14.40 -11.63
CA ILE A 434 -6.97 13.81 -12.68
C ILE A 434 -8.46 14.10 -12.42
N PHE A 435 -8.92 13.95 -11.16
CA PHE A 435 -10.30 14.28 -10.79
C PHE A 435 -10.63 15.76 -11.06
N MET A 436 -9.74 16.67 -10.66
CA MET A 436 -9.95 18.10 -10.83
C MET A 436 -9.94 18.51 -12.30
N ASP A 437 -9.04 17.95 -13.13
CA ASP A 437 -8.98 18.19 -14.58
C ASP A 437 -10.27 17.71 -15.30
N ARG A 438 -11.01 16.78 -14.68
CA ARG A 438 -12.25 16.22 -15.22
C ARG A 438 -13.51 16.76 -14.54
N GLY A 439 -13.42 17.91 -13.85
CA GLY A 439 -14.57 18.65 -13.33
C GLY A 439 -14.95 18.39 -11.89
N TYR A 440 -14.24 17.54 -11.18
CA TYR A 440 -14.41 17.43 -9.73
C TYR A 440 -13.71 18.57 -9.00
N ARG A 441 -14.15 18.86 -7.81
CA ARG A 441 -13.46 19.72 -6.85
C ARG A 441 -13.20 18.94 -5.57
N VAL A 442 -12.10 19.24 -4.93
CA VAL A 442 -11.83 18.82 -3.56
C VAL A 442 -12.62 19.75 -2.63
N GLU A 443 -13.38 19.20 -1.71
CA GLU A 443 -14.12 19.99 -0.71
C GLU A 443 -13.42 20.01 0.63
N LYS A 444 -13.13 18.82 1.17
CA LYS A 444 -12.52 18.64 2.49
C LYS A 444 -11.41 17.61 2.44
N ILE A 445 -10.38 17.81 3.25
CA ILE A 445 -9.27 16.87 3.45
C ILE A 445 -9.05 16.71 4.95
N CYS A 446 -8.90 15.47 5.41
CA CYS A 446 -8.47 15.14 6.77
C CYS A 446 -7.43 14.02 6.74
N CYS A 447 -6.39 14.15 7.54
CA CYS A 447 -5.45 13.05 7.77
C CYS A 447 -5.87 12.24 8.99
N VAL A 448 -5.49 10.96 9.03
CA VAL A 448 -5.67 10.09 10.20
C VAL A 448 -4.37 9.34 10.46
N ASP A 449 -3.87 9.43 11.68
CA ASP A 449 -2.67 8.69 12.06
C ASP A 449 -3.01 7.27 12.52
N MET A 450 -3.06 6.36 11.56
CA MET A 450 -3.24 4.91 11.81
C MET A 450 -2.00 4.25 12.43
N PHE A 451 -0.80 4.84 12.24
CA PHE A 451 0.46 4.19 12.53
C PHE A 451 1.41 5.13 13.31
N PRO A 452 1.13 5.40 14.60
CA PRO A 452 2.04 6.14 15.47
C PRO A 452 3.48 5.61 15.39
N ASN A 453 4.44 6.51 15.58
CA ASN A 453 5.88 6.22 15.51
C ASN A 453 6.43 5.87 14.12
N THR A 454 5.60 5.88 13.08
CA THR A 454 6.01 5.67 11.68
C THR A 454 5.72 6.91 10.84
N TYR A 455 6.21 6.94 9.60
CA TYR A 455 5.88 8.02 8.64
C TYR A 455 4.54 7.81 7.91
N HIS A 456 3.87 6.68 8.10
CA HIS A 456 2.62 6.38 7.43
C HIS A 456 1.49 7.28 7.95
N VAL A 457 0.59 7.65 7.06
CA VAL A 457 -0.59 8.45 7.33
C VAL A 457 -1.68 8.10 6.33
N GLU A 458 -2.90 7.97 6.82
CA GLU A 458 -4.10 7.87 5.97
C GLU A 458 -4.62 9.27 5.67
N THR A 459 -5.24 9.43 4.51
CA THR A 459 -5.82 10.71 4.11
C THR A 459 -7.21 10.47 3.53
N VAL A 460 -8.20 11.14 4.08
CA VAL A 460 -9.60 11.11 3.63
C VAL A 460 -9.89 12.40 2.88
N VAL A 461 -10.45 12.30 1.68
CA VAL A 461 -10.79 13.44 0.82
C VAL A 461 -12.23 13.34 0.37
N LYS A 462 -12.99 14.42 0.53
CA LYS A 462 -14.31 14.59 -0.07
C LYS A 462 -14.18 15.26 -1.43
N LEU A 463 -14.78 14.64 -2.44
CA LEU A 463 -14.84 15.13 -3.81
C LEU A 463 -16.29 15.38 -4.21
N SER A 464 -16.55 16.49 -4.94
CA SER A 464 -17.84 16.74 -5.57
C SER A 464 -17.69 17.15 -7.02
N LEU A 465 -18.64 16.75 -7.87
CA LEU A 465 -18.70 17.17 -9.27
C LEU A 465 -19.22 18.62 -9.35
N LYS A 466 -18.52 19.49 -10.09
CA LYS A 466 -18.96 20.87 -10.32
C LYS A 466 -20.27 20.90 -11.11
N LYS A 467 -21.31 21.56 -10.59
CA LYS A 467 -22.62 21.64 -11.26
C LYS A 467 -22.61 22.43 -12.58
N ASP A 468 -21.62 23.31 -12.75
CA ASP A 468 -21.51 24.20 -13.91
C ASP A 468 -20.54 23.68 -14.99
N THR A 469 -20.03 22.47 -14.87
CA THR A 469 -19.27 21.87 -15.95
C THR A 469 -20.28 21.42 -17.00
N PRO A 470 -20.29 22.01 -18.22
CA PRO A 470 -21.17 21.53 -19.27
C PRO A 470 -20.89 20.05 -19.44
N LYS A 471 -21.92 19.22 -19.34
CA LYS A 471 -21.84 17.81 -19.75
C LYS A 471 -21.38 17.83 -21.19
N ILE A 472 -20.11 17.51 -21.44
CA ILE A 472 -19.68 17.18 -22.77
C ILE A 472 -20.31 15.79 -23.00
N GLU A 473 -21.56 15.80 -23.49
CA GLU A 473 -22.11 14.64 -24.15
C GLU A 473 -21.24 14.48 -25.41
N VAL A 474 -20.25 13.62 -25.31
CA VAL A 474 -19.58 13.12 -26.50
C VAL A 474 -20.55 12.12 -27.11
N THR A 475 -21.52 12.64 -27.85
CA THR A 475 -22.21 11.87 -28.85
C THR A 475 -21.15 11.56 -29.90
N MET A 476 -20.58 10.38 -29.84
CA MET A 476 -19.74 9.87 -30.93
C MET A 476 -20.67 9.58 -32.10
N GLU A 477 -20.96 10.60 -32.91
CA GLU A 477 -21.40 10.37 -34.26
C GLU A 477 -20.21 9.84 -35.07
N PRO A 478 -20.42 8.81 -35.94
CA PRO A 478 -19.32 8.09 -36.58
C PRO A 478 -18.48 8.87 -37.59
N ASP A 479 -18.75 10.16 -37.87
CA ASP A 479 -18.13 10.89 -38.98
C ASP A 479 -17.84 12.38 -38.66
N GLU A 480 -17.02 12.64 -37.62
CA GLU A 480 -16.31 13.93 -37.58
C GLU A 480 -14.80 13.69 -37.50
N GLU A 481 -14.07 14.27 -38.46
CA GLU A 481 -12.60 14.28 -38.51
C GLU A 481 -12.05 14.84 -37.19
N SER A 482 -11.53 13.93 -36.34
CA SER A 482 -10.93 14.31 -35.08
C SER A 482 -9.78 15.28 -35.30
N ASN A 483 -9.75 16.40 -34.57
CA ASN A 483 -8.70 17.42 -34.57
C ASN A 483 -7.33 16.96 -34.01
N TYR A 484 -7.08 15.65 -33.94
CA TYR A 484 -5.79 15.11 -33.55
C TYR A 484 -4.82 15.16 -34.72
N THR A 485 -3.56 15.54 -34.41
CA THR A 485 -2.49 15.47 -35.43
C THR A 485 -2.30 14.03 -35.91
N PRO A 486 -1.83 13.82 -37.13
CA PRO A 486 -1.54 12.46 -37.66
C PRO A 486 -0.63 11.64 -36.74
N GLU A 487 0.28 12.29 -36.01
CA GLU A 487 1.20 11.65 -35.06
C GLU A 487 0.50 11.12 -33.80
N GLU A 488 -0.50 11.81 -33.28
CA GLU A 488 -1.31 11.39 -32.14
C GLU A 488 -2.24 10.20 -32.49
N LYS A 489 -2.62 10.05 -33.77
CA LYS A 489 -3.47 8.94 -34.25
C LYS A 489 -2.71 7.62 -34.33
N ALA A 490 -1.41 7.62 -34.44
CA ALA A 490 -0.60 6.43 -34.66
C ALA A 490 0.36 6.12 -33.51
N THR A 491 -0.20 5.69 -32.39
CA THR A 491 0.61 5.10 -31.33
C THR A 491 1.19 3.76 -31.80
N TYR A 492 2.28 3.32 -31.22
CA TYR A 492 2.86 1.97 -31.47
C TYR A 492 1.82 0.85 -31.33
N GLN A 493 0.86 1.03 -30.45
CA GLN A 493 -0.20 0.07 -30.21
C GLN A 493 -1.17 -0.02 -31.41
N LYS A 494 -1.63 1.10 -31.95
CA LYS A 494 -2.52 1.15 -33.11
C LYS A 494 -1.88 0.57 -34.36
N ILE A 495 -0.58 0.83 -34.57
CA ILE A 495 0.19 0.24 -35.67
C ILE A 495 0.26 -1.28 -35.53
N LYS A 496 0.48 -1.80 -34.32
CA LYS A 496 0.48 -3.26 -34.06
C LYS A 496 -0.87 -3.90 -34.35
N GLU A 497 -1.94 -3.27 -33.88
CA GLU A 497 -3.31 -3.73 -34.07
C GLU A 497 -3.65 -3.75 -35.56
N TYR A 498 -3.42 -2.67 -36.28
CA TYR A 498 -3.65 -2.61 -37.72
C TYR A 498 -2.90 -3.70 -38.50
N VAL A 499 -1.60 -3.90 -38.23
CA VAL A 499 -0.81 -4.94 -38.90
C VAL A 499 -1.31 -6.35 -38.56
N LYS A 500 -1.71 -6.57 -37.30
CA LYS A 500 -2.28 -7.83 -36.86
C LYS A 500 -3.62 -8.13 -37.53
N ASP A 501 -4.52 -7.14 -37.58
CA ASP A 501 -5.88 -7.31 -38.13
C ASP A 501 -5.83 -7.48 -39.66
N LYS A 502 -4.98 -6.72 -40.36
CA LYS A 502 -4.91 -6.73 -41.81
C LYS A 502 -4.06 -7.87 -42.39
N TYR A 503 -2.96 -8.22 -41.72
CA TYR A 503 -1.98 -9.17 -42.22
C TYR A 503 -1.81 -10.43 -41.37
N GLY A 504 -2.49 -10.52 -40.21
CA GLY A 504 -2.39 -11.65 -39.27
C GLY A 504 -1.01 -11.77 -38.57
N VAL A 505 -0.17 -10.74 -38.65
CA VAL A 505 1.24 -10.78 -38.24
C VAL A 505 1.49 -9.86 -37.03
N ASN A 506 2.14 -10.40 -36.00
CA ASN A 506 2.58 -9.58 -34.87
C ASN A 506 3.90 -8.86 -35.19
N VAL A 507 3.95 -7.53 -34.94
CA VAL A 507 5.16 -6.73 -35.09
C VAL A 507 5.63 -6.20 -33.75
N HIS A 508 6.97 -6.25 -33.54
CA HIS A 508 7.59 -5.77 -32.30
C HIS A 508 7.77 -4.24 -32.35
N THR A 509 7.70 -3.59 -31.19
CA THR A 509 7.88 -2.12 -31.07
C THR A 509 9.21 -1.63 -31.65
N SER A 510 10.30 -2.42 -31.51
CA SER A 510 11.59 -2.09 -32.10
C SER A 510 11.58 -2.05 -33.64
N TYR A 511 10.78 -2.89 -34.28
CA TYR A 511 10.62 -2.89 -35.75
C TYR A 511 9.85 -1.66 -36.22
N ILE A 512 8.80 -1.28 -35.50
CA ILE A 512 8.04 -0.05 -35.80
C ILE A 512 8.96 1.17 -35.67
N ALA A 513 9.81 1.22 -34.61
CA ALA A 513 10.78 2.29 -34.42
C ALA A 513 11.83 2.35 -35.54
N GLN A 514 12.30 1.20 -36.03
CA GLN A 514 13.24 1.14 -37.16
C GLN A 514 12.59 1.69 -38.44
N VAL A 515 11.37 1.26 -38.75
CA VAL A 515 10.67 1.69 -39.97
C VAL A 515 10.29 3.17 -39.91
N LYS A 516 9.88 3.70 -38.77
CA LYS A 516 9.64 5.13 -38.58
C LYS A 516 10.90 5.96 -38.87
N ARG A 517 12.08 5.54 -38.37
CA ARG A 517 13.37 6.19 -38.70
C ARG A 517 13.71 6.11 -40.18
N MET A 518 13.47 4.95 -40.80
CA MET A 518 13.67 4.78 -42.25
C MET A 518 12.80 5.71 -43.08
N CYS A 519 11.64 6.10 -42.57
CA CYS A 519 10.70 7.05 -43.20
C CYS A 519 10.94 8.50 -42.80
N GLY A 520 11.99 8.81 -42.02
CA GLY A 520 12.34 10.19 -41.65
C GLY A 520 11.45 10.81 -40.55
N LEU A 521 10.66 10.00 -39.84
CA LEU A 521 9.81 10.50 -38.75
C LEU A 521 10.64 10.79 -37.49
N ASP A 522 10.36 11.91 -36.84
CA ASP A 522 11.00 12.28 -35.57
C ASP A 522 10.58 11.30 -34.45
N MET A 523 11.54 10.80 -33.71
CA MET A 523 11.37 9.69 -32.77
C MET A 523 11.59 10.08 -31.32
N GLY A 524 11.51 11.33 -30.96
CA GLY A 524 11.74 11.76 -29.59
C GLY A 524 12.94 11.09 -28.90
N GLU A 525 13.52 11.64 -27.86
CA GLU A 525 14.69 11.05 -27.19
C GLU A 525 14.37 9.68 -26.54
N ASN A 526 15.11 8.64 -26.90
CA ASN A 526 15.00 7.30 -26.35
C ASN A 526 15.53 7.26 -24.90
N TYR A 527 14.64 7.14 -23.92
CA TYR A 527 14.98 7.04 -22.49
C TYR A 527 15.70 5.75 -22.07
N ASN A 528 15.72 4.72 -22.92
CA ASN A 528 16.38 3.43 -22.66
C ASN A 528 17.51 3.17 -23.68
N LYS A 529 18.61 3.89 -23.58
CA LYS A 529 19.83 3.53 -24.33
C LYS A 529 20.43 2.26 -23.71
N SER A 530 20.66 1.24 -24.55
CA SER A 530 21.41 0.04 -24.15
C SER A 530 22.80 0.42 -23.61
N LYS A 531 23.20 -0.18 -22.50
CA LYS A 531 24.53 0.01 -21.89
C LYS A 531 25.67 -0.75 -22.61
N LYS A 532 25.37 -1.47 -23.69
CA LYS A 532 26.37 -2.17 -24.50
C LYS A 532 26.88 -1.26 -25.62
N GLU A 533 28.18 -1.18 -25.81
CA GLU A 533 28.84 -0.36 -26.84
C GLU A 533 28.47 -0.76 -28.29
N ASN A 534 27.98 -2.00 -28.52
CA ASN A 534 27.40 -2.46 -29.78
C ASN A 534 26.18 -3.36 -29.47
N PRO A 535 24.96 -2.83 -29.37
CA PRO A 535 23.78 -3.67 -29.22
C PRO A 535 23.45 -4.36 -30.55
N ASP A 536 23.36 -5.68 -30.48
CA ASP A 536 22.93 -6.53 -31.61
C ASP A 536 21.43 -6.28 -31.87
N VAL A 537 21.12 -5.28 -32.69
CA VAL A 537 19.74 -4.89 -33.02
C VAL A 537 19.30 -5.75 -34.20
N LYS A 538 18.46 -6.76 -33.93
CA LYS A 538 17.81 -7.53 -35.01
C LYS A 538 17.12 -6.57 -35.99
N GLN A 539 17.50 -6.64 -37.26
CA GLN A 539 16.86 -5.86 -38.31
C GLN A 539 15.43 -6.33 -38.56
N CYS A 540 14.55 -5.39 -38.87
CA CYS A 540 13.18 -5.70 -39.22
C CYS A 540 13.15 -6.50 -40.54
N PRO A 541 12.52 -7.69 -40.61
CA PRO A 541 12.34 -8.42 -41.84
C PRO A 541 11.63 -7.58 -42.91
N GLN A 542 12.09 -7.68 -44.17
CA GLN A 542 11.63 -6.83 -45.28
C GLN A 542 10.09 -6.87 -45.45
N GLU A 543 9.50 -8.02 -45.27
CA GLU A 543 8.04 -8.21 -45.33
C GLU A 543 7.31 -7.37 -44.25
N LYS A 544 7.82 -7.39 -43.02
CA LYS A 544 7.26 -6.61 -41.92
C LYS A 544 7.49 -5.10 -42.08
N VAL A 545 8.56 -4.70 -42.80
CA VAL A 545 8.80 -3.29 -43.15
C VAL A 545 7.66 -2.74 -44.00
N GLU A 546 7.21 -3.52 -45.01
CA GLU A 546 6.11 -3.07 -45.88
C GLU A 546 4.77 -3.02 -45.14
N TYR A 547 4.48 -3.99 -44.28
CA TYR A 547 3.27 -3.96 -43.44
C TYR A 547 3.24 -2.76 -42.48
N ILE A 548 4.37 -2.42 -41.88
CA ILE A 548 4.48 -1.26 -41.00
C ILE A 548 4.35 0.04 -41.81
N LYS A 549 4.96 0.14 -43.01
CA LYS A 549 4.81 1.31 -43.89
C LYS A 549 3.36 1.50 -44.34
N ASP A 550 2.67 0.41 -44.63
CA ASP A 550 1.23 0.46 -44.98
C ASP A 550 0.41 1.00 -43.80
N ALA A 551 0.68 0.55 -42.59
CA ALA A 551 0.05 1.10 -41.39
C ALA A 551 0.37 2.61 -41.21
N LEU A 552 1.61 3.03 -41.44
CA LEU A 552 2.01 4.42 -41.35
C LEU A 552 1.30 5.31 -42.40
N ARG A 553 1.10 4.80 -43.63
CA ARG A 553 0.29 5.47 -44.67
C ARG A 553 -1.19 5.55 -44.29
N TYR A 554 -1.74 4.46 -43.74
CA TYR A 554 -3.13 4.42 -43.29
C TYR A 554 -3.41 5.49 -42.22
N PHE A 555 -2.47 5.69 -41.31
CA PHE A 555 -2.55 6.72 -40.28
C PHE A 555 -2.03 8.09 -40.77
N LYS A 556 -1.73 8.27 -42.08
CA LYS A 556 -1.26 9.50 -42.71
C LYS A 556 0.02 10.07 -42.06
N LEU A 557 0.95 9.20 -41.65
CA LEU A 557 2.24 9.60 -41.06
C LEU A 557 3.35 9.72 -42.09
N ILE A 558 3.22 9.02 -43.21
CA ILE A 558 4.10 9.07 -44.39
C ILE A 558 3.28 9.07 -45.66
#